data_1e75bc596ff08847b000c6e1bba3e7dc
#
_entry.id   1e75bc596ff08847b000c6e1bba3e7dc
#
_cell.length_a   1.000
_cell.length_b   1.000
_cell.length_c   1.000
_cell.angle_alpha   90.00
_cell.angle_beta   90.00
_cell.angle_gamma   90.00
#
_symmetry.space_group_name_H-M   'P 1'
#
loop_
_entity.id
_entity.type
_entity.pdbx_description
1 polymer ?
#
loop_
_entity_poly.entity_id
_entity_poly.type
_entity_poly.pdbx_seq_one_letter_code
_entity_poly.pdbx_strand_id
1 'polypeptide(L)'
;TLVLEIFRQDHALKMSLFEQGELALTLRHYSQTSVSFIEIDKLCQEVVSLLNKVNKKITAGQDLIASLTKVGQLLWDNLLTRPVKNRLKSSSILDLILSIDEELINIPWELLYDGTSFLALNFNLGRVVRTKEEISLPQYRSFSPTPKMLILANPTNDLKSAYLEGINIRNQFDRKRNNVHIDFKSTSIDKLYVKKHFCEYDIVHFAGHCEYDPVSPENSGWVLSDGRFSVEDILNMGSTISLPILVFSNACHWAKATPGLIDLDYQQKNYNLASAFLFSGVRHYLGAIRRI
;
A
#
# COMPACT_ATOMS: atom_id res chain seq x y z
N THR A 1 -2.12 14.52 14.15
CA THR A 1 -1.47 13.35 13.53
C THR A 1 -0.18 13.02 14.26
N LEU A 2 0.02 11.76 14.65
CA LEU A 2 1.32 11.25 15.10
C LEU A 2 2.20 10.92 13.90
N VAL A 3 3.51 11.16 14.03
CA VAL A 3 4.52 10.74 13.07
C VAL A 3 5.55 9.88 13.78
N LEU A 4 5.66 8.63 13.35
CA LEU A 4 6.69 7.70 13.79
C LEU A 4 7.76 7.60 12.71
N GLU A 5 8.90 8.24 12.92
CA GLU A 5 10.08 8.12 12.08
C GLU A 5 10.90 6.90 12.48
N ILE A 6 11.25 6.05 11.52
CA ILE A 6 12.09 4.87 11.75
C ILE A 6 13.18 4.84 10.69
N PHE A 7 14.44 4.82 11.16
CA PHE A 7 15.64 4.74 10.34
C PHE A 7 16.34 3.42 10.59
N ARG A 8 16.76 2.76 9.53
CA ARG A 8 17.66 1.62 9.63
C ARG A 8 19.11 2.09 9.71
N GLN A 9 19.82 1.65 10.72
CA GLN A 9 21.27 1.86 10.88
C GLN A 9 21.92 0.50 11.17
N ASP A 10 22.52 -0.12 10.18
CA ASP A 10 23.13 -1.45 10.24
C ASP A 10 22.19 -2.51 10.86
N HIS A 11 22.46 -2.93 12.09
CA HIS A 11 21.67 -3.91 12.85
C HIS A 11 20.74 -3.27 13.88
N ALA A 12 20.42 -1.99 13.72
CA ALA A 12 19.57 -1.27 14.66
C ALA A 12 18.49 -0.46 13.94
N LEU A 13 17.38 -0.23 14.64
CA LEU A 13 16.38 0.74 14.28
C LEU A 13 16.45 1.93 15.23
N LYS A 14 16.65 3.11 14.67
CA LYS A 14 16.55 4.39 15.36
C LYS A 14 15.21 5.01 15.06
N MET A 15 14.50 5.45 16.10
CA MET A 15 13.14 5.95 15.93
C MET A 15 12.80 7.14 16.80
N SER A 16 11.91 7.98 16.29
CA SER A 16 11.35 9.13 16.99
C SER A 16 9.84 9.19 16.77
N LEU A 17 9.07 9.48 17.80
CA LEU A 17 7.62 9.65 17.73
C LEU A 17 7.24 11.04 18.22
N PHE A 18 6.56 11.82 17.39
CA PHE A 18 6.15 13.20 17.68
C PHE A 18 4.79 13.52 17.04
N GLU A 19 4.16 14.61 17.48
CA GLU A 19 2.93 15.12 16.89
C GLU A 19 3.24 16.11 15.76
N GLN A 20 2.52 15.97 14.64
CA GLN A 20 2.63 16.92 13.53
C GLN A 20 2.03 18.26 13.97
N GLY A 21 2.83 19.32 13.92
CA GLY A 21 2.42 20.65 14.41
C GLY A 21 2.93 21.00 15.80
N GLU A 22 3.59 20.13 16.53
CA GLU A 22 4.48 20.52 17.63
C GLU A 22 5.58 21.41 17.04
N LEU A 23 5.33 22.71 17.15
CA LEU A 23 6.23 23.76 16.69
C LEU A 23 7.60 23.58 17.32
N ALA A 24 8.58 23.37 16.45
CA ALA A 24 9.99 23.61 16.72
C ALA A 24 10.48 23.05 18.07
N LEU A 25 10.35 21.76 18.29
CA LEU A 25 11.25 21.12 19.20
C LEU A 25 12.66 21.31 18.64
N THR A 26 13.43 22.22 19.25
CA THR A 26 14.85 22.42 18.97
C THR A 26 15.65 21.12 19.13
N LEU A 27 15.05 20.12 19.80
CA LEU A 27 15.67 18.82 20.05
C LEU A 27 14.64 17.70 19.82
N ARG A 28 14.94 16.78 18.91
CA ARG A 28 14.17 15.53 18.74
C ARG A 28 14.84 14.41 19.52
N HIS A 29 14.06 13.74 20.35
CA HIS A 29 14.53 12.55 21.07
C HIS A 29 14.39 11.33 20.20
N TYR A 30 15.50 10.64 20.01
CA TYR A 30 15.54 9.34 19.33
C TYR A 30 15.80 8.24 20.35
N SER A 31 15.11 7.13 20.16
CA SER A 31 15.41 5.87 20.86
C SER A 31 15.88 4.84 19.83
N GLN A 32 16.68 3.89 20.28
CA GLN A 32 17.27 2.90 19.40
C GLN A 32 17.07 1.49 19.98
N THR A 33 16.88 0.50 19.10
CA THR A 33 16.83 -0.91 19.45
C THR A 33 17.66 -1.71 18.44
N SER A 34 18.40 -2.72 18.94
CA SER A 34 19.08 -3.69 18.06
C SER A 34 18.04 -4.67 17.51
N VAL A 35 18.15 -5.00 16.24
CA VAL A 35 17.19 -5.84 15.53
C VAL A 35 17.93 -6.91 14.73
N SER A 36 17.50 -8.15 14.87
CA SER A 36 17.90 -9.24 13.97
C SER A 36 16.98 -9.22 12.73
N PHE A 37 17.42 -8.62 11.64
CA PHE A 37 16.63 -8.56 10.40
C PHE A 37 16.33 -9.95 9.84
N ILE A 38 17.20 -10.95 10.09
CA ILE A 38 16.94 -12.35 9.72
C ILE A 38 15.71 -12.91 10.46
N GLU A 39 15.55 -12.56 11.73
CA GLU A 39 14.37 -12.99 12.50
C GLU A 39 13.11 -12.23 12.08
N ILE A 40 13.24 -10.92 11.83
CA ILE A 40 12.14 -10.12 11.31
C ILE A 40 11.65 -10.65 9.96
N ASP A 41 12.56 -10.99 9.05
CA ASP A 41 12.20 -11.56 7.75
C ASP A 41 11.43 -12.89 7.90
N LYS A 42 11.87 -13.76 8.83
CA LYS A 42 11.14 -15.02 9.14
C LYS A 42 9.72 -14.73 9.66
N LEU A 43 9.57 -13.76 10.56
CA LEU A 43 8.25 -13.37 11.06
C LEU A 43 7.35 -12.79 9.95
N CYS A 44 7.90 -11.97 9.08
CA CYS A 44 7.18 -11.46 7.90
C CYS A 44 6.74 -12.59 6.96
N GLN A 45 7.61 -13.58 6.72
CA GLN A 45 7.28 -14.79 5.94
C GLN A 45 6.15 -15.59 6.59
N GLU A 46 6.19 -15.74 7.91
CA GLU A 46 5.14 -16.42 8.66
C GLU A 46 3.80 -15.71 8.52
N VAL A 47 3.76 -14.37 8.62
CA VAL A 47 2.54 -13.58 8.35
C VAL A 47 1.99 -13.87 6.97
N VAL A 48 2.83 -13.81 5.92
CA VAL A 48 2.42 -14.11 4.54
C VAL A 48 1.86 -15.52 4.42
N SER A 49 2.54 -16.51 5.03
CA SER A 49 2.09 -17.91 5.04
C SER A 49 0.73 -18.08 5.71
N LEU A 50 0.53 -17.46 6.88
CA LEU A 50 -0.73 -17.50 7.63
C LEU A 50 -1.87 -16.90 6.80
N LEU A 51 -1.65 -15.73 6.21
CA LEU A 51 -2.63 -15.06 5.38
C LEU A 51 -2.97 -15.86 4.12
N ASN A 52 -2.02 -16.56 3.52
CA ASN A 52 -2.25 -17.42 2.35
C ASN A 52 -3.02 -18.71 2.66
N LYS A 53 -2.94 -19.24 3.89
CA LYS A 53 -3.71 -20.42 4.33
C LYS A 53 -5.23 -20.14 4.35
N VAL A 54 -5.64 -18.92 4.64
CA VAL A 54 -7.07 -18.51 4.63
C VAL A 54 -7.70 -18.67 3.26
N ASN A 55 -7.01 -18.25 2.22
CA ASN A 55 -7.52 -18.33 0.85
C ASN A 55 -7.77 -19.78 0.39
N LYS A 56 -7.10 -20.74 1.04
CA LYS A 56 -7.28 -22.17 0.72
C LYS A 56 -8.37 -22.87 1.57
N LYS A 57 -9.13 -22.12 2.39
CA LYS A 57 -10.19 -22.67 3.30
C LYS A 57 -9.66 -23.77 4.25
N ILE A 58 -8.38 -23.77 4.59
CA ILE A 58 -7.73 -24.87 5.32
C ILE A 58 -7.74 -24.66 6.84
N THR A 59 -8.01 -23.44 7.32
CA THR A 59 -7.90 -23.13 8.76
C THR A 59 -9.15 -22.44 9.28
N ALA A 60 -9.64 -22.85 10.45
CA ALA A 60 -10.70 -22.15 11.16
C ALA A 60 -10.24 -20.72 11.51
N GLY A 61 -11.10 -19.73 11.31
CA GLY A 61 -10.72 -18.30 11.45
C GLY A 61 -10.14 -17.92 12.81
N GLN A 62 -10.53 -18.62 13.89
CA GLN A 62 -10.02 -18.38 15.26
C GLN A 62 -8.54 -18.75 15.41
N ASP A 63 -8.10 -19.88 14.86
CA ASP A 63 -6.69 -20.32 14.93
C ASP A 63 -5.77 -19.37 14.16
N LEU A 64 -6.28 -18.80 13.08
CA LEU A 64 -5.54 -17.83 12.30
C LEU A 64 -5.31 -16.53 13.07
N ILE A 65 -6.38 -15.95 13.65
CA ILE A 65 -6.27 -14.71 14.42
C ILE A 65 -5.31 -14.91 15.60
N ALA A 66 -5.39 -16.03 16.30
CA ALA A 66 -4.48 -16.37 17.40
C ALA A 66 -3.02 -16.44 16.92
N SER A 67 -2.76 -17.04 15.75
CA SER A 67 -1.42 -17.12 15.16
C SER A 67 -0.91 -15.75 14.72
N LEU A 68 -1.74 -14.95 14.04
CA LEU A 68 -1.38 -13.58 13.65
C LEU A 68 -1.10 -12.69 14.87
N THR A 69 -1.87 -12.84 15.95
CA THR A 69 -1.65 -12.12 17.21
C THR A 69 -0.28 -12.43 17.80
N LYS A 70 0.13 -13.71 17.82
CA LYS A 70 1.46 -14.11 18.31
C LYS A 70 2.58 -13.51 17.48
N VAL A 71 2.51 -13.64 16.16
CA VAL A 71 3.53 -13.07 15.27
C VAL A 71 3.54 -11.54 15.34
N GLY A 72 2.37 -10.91 15.36
CA GLY A 72 2.23 -9.46 15.53
C GLY A 72 2.82 -8.96 16.85
N GLN A 73 2.66 -9.71 17.95
CA GLN A 73 3.30 -9.40 19.23
C GLN A 73 4.82 -9.49 19.15
N LEU A 74 5.35 -10.53 18.52
CA LEU A 74 6.81 -10.67 18.33
C LEU A 74 7.36 -9.52 17.48
N LEU A 75 6.69 -9.14 16.40
CA LEU A 75 7.08 -7.98 15.60
C LEU A 75 7.05 -6.69 16.42
N TRP A 76 5.98 -6.45 17.19
CA TRP A 76 5.88 -5.30 18.10
C TRP A 76 7.03 -5.25 19.10
N ASP A 77 7.38 -6.40 19.69
CA ASP A 77 8.42 -6.48 20.73
C ASP A 77 9.82 -6.29 20.16
N ASN A 78 10.10 -6.78 18.97
CA ASN A 78 11.41 -6.70 18.35
C ASN A 78 11.66 -5.37 17.61
N LEU A 79 10.61 -4.77 17.03
CA LEU A 79 10.76 -3.59 16.18
C LEU A 79 10.72 -2.28 16.95
N LEU A 80 9.89 -2.18 17.99
CA LEU A 80 9.63 -0.91 18.65
C LEU A 80 10.36 -0.78 20.01
N THR A 81 10.88 0.40 20.26
CA THR A 81 11.47 0.75 21.58
C THR A 81 10.38 0.95 22.64
N ARG A 82 10.75 0.79 23.90
CA ARG A 82 9.83 0.99 25.04
C ARG A 82 9.19 2.39 25.06
N PRO A 83 9.93 3.50 24.85
CA PRO A 83 9.31 4.83 24.79
C PRO A 83 8.25 4.96 23.70
N VAL A 84 8.52 4.43 22.49
CA VAL A 84 7.57 4.45 21.36
C VAL A 84 6.33 3.63 21.70
N LYS A 85 6.51 2.39 22.22
CA LYS A 85 5.40 1.52 22.66
C LYS A 85 4.48 2.21 23.65
N ASN A 86 5.08 2.83 24.68
CA ASN A 86 4.31 3.52 25.74
C ASN A 86 3.51 4.68 25.15
N ARG A 87 4.12 5.51 24.31
CA ARG A 87 3.45 6.67 23.70
C ARG A 87 2.34 6.26 22.73
N LEU A 88 2.53 5.22 21.93
CA LEU A 88 1.48 4.68 21.06
C LEU A 88 0.28 4.15 21.87
N LYS A 89 0.53 3.43 22.97
CA LYS A 89 -0.53 2.92 23.85
C LYS A 89 -1.30 4.01 24.61
N SER A 90 -0.66 5.10 24.95
CA SER A 90 -1.27 6.19 25.70
C SER A 90 -1.88 7.30 24.84
N SER A 91 -1.70 7.24 23.53
CA SER A 91 -2.17 8.28 22.62
C SER A 91 -3.67 8.24 22.43
N SER A 92 -4.31 9.42 22.44
CA SER A 92 -5.69 9.62 22.00
C SER A 92 -5.81 10.02 20.53
N ILE A 93 -4.68 10.20 19.83
CA ILE A 93 -4.62 10.60 18.43
C ILE A 93 -4.83 9.35 17.57
N LEU A 94 -5.75 9.43 16.62
CA LEU A 94 -6.11 8.31 15.76
C LEU A 94 -5.28 8.21 14.48
N ASP A 95 -4.67 9.30 14.02
CA ASP A 95 -3.92 9.31 12.77
C ASP A 95 -2.43 9.08 13.04
N LEU A 96 -1.87 8.04 12.42
CA LEU A 96 -0.45 7.67 12.53
C LEU A 96 0.20 7.60 11.15
N ILE A 97 1.23 8.40 10.95
CA ILE A 97 2.11 8.33 9.78
C ILE A 97 3.38 7.60 10.17
N LEU A 98 3.68 6.51 9.45
CA LEU A 98 4.96 5.81 9.51
C LEU A 98 5.90 6.38 8.46
N SER A 99 6.91 7.13 8.89
CA SER A 99 7.99 7.62 8.02
C SER A 99 9.16 6.64 8.09
N ILE A 100 9.30 5.77 7.09
CA ILE A 100 10.21 4.62 7.10
C ILE A 100 11.18 4.65 5.91
N ASP A 101 12.33 4.01 6.06
CA ASP A 101 13.23 3.76 4.95
C ASP A 101 12.65 2.69 4.01
N GLU A 102 12.98 2.75 2.74
CA GLU A 102 12.51 1.80 1.71
C GLU A 102 12.80 0.33 2.04
N GLU A 103 13.90 0.07 2.75
CA GLU A 103 14.28 -1.28 3.20
C GLU A 103 13.33 -1.86 4.26
N LEU A 104 12.49 -1.01 4.90
CA LEU A 104 11.54 -1.40 5.94
C LEU A 104 10.10 -1.56 5.44
N ILE A 105 9.89 -1.39 4.13
CA ILE A 105 8.56 -1.39 3.54
C ILE A 105 7.86 -2.76 3.61
N ASN A 106 8.66 -3.82 3.58
CA ASN A 106 8.18 -5.20 3.60
C ASN A 106 7.67 -5.66 4.99
N ILE A 107 7.92 -4.87 6.02
CA ILE A 107 7.42 -5.15 7.36
C ILE A 107 5.92 -4.84 7.41
N PRO A 108 5.07 -5.78 7.87
CA PRO A 108 3.63 -5.58 7.98
C PRO A 108 3.29 -4.76 9.23
N TRP A 109 3.63 -3.47 9.21
CA TRP A 109 3.45 -2.55 10.34
C TRP A 109 2.00 -2.51 10.86
N GLU A 110 1.04 -2.69 9.97
CA GLU A 110 -0.39 -2.74 10.26
C GLU A 110 -0.76 -3.87 11.21
N LEU A 111 0.02 -4.97 11.17
CA LEU A 111 -0.21 -6.19 11.94
C LEU A 111 0.64 -6.29 13.22
N LEU A 112 1.34 -5.21 13.61
CA LEU A 112 1.95 -5.15 14.92
C LEU A 112 0.85 -5.20 15.99
N TYR A 113 1.00 -6.12 16.97
CA TYR A 113 0.00 -6.32 18.04
C TYR A 113 0.56 -5.81 19.37
N ASP A 114 -0.15 -4.88 20.00
CA ASP A 114 0.31 -4.17 21.19
C ASP A 114 0.04 -4.90 22.51
N GLY A 115 -0.53 -6.10 22.44
CA GLY A 115 -1.03 -6.89 23.57
C GLY A 115 -2.54 -6.82 23.75
N THR A 116 -3.22 -5.89 23.05
CA THR A 116 -4.67 -5.70 23.08
C THR A 116 -5.29 -5.68 21.69
N SER A 117 -4.64 -5.02 20.72
CA SER A 117 -5.14 -4.81 19.38
C SER A 117 -4.01 -4.71 18.35
N PHE A 118 -4.34 -4.90 17.07
CA PHE A 118 -3.44 -4.62 15.97
C PHE A 118 -3.34 -3.11 15.73
N LEU A 119 -2.16 -2.65 15.30
CA LEU A 119 -1.90 -1.22 15.10
C LEU A 119 -2.90 -0.57 14.12
N ALA A 120 -3.26 -1.27 13.04
CA ALA A 120 -4.24 -0.79 12.06
C ALA A 120 -5.68 -0.72 12.58
N LEU A 121 -5.98 -1.32 13.72
CA LEU A 121 -7.29 -1.19 14.37
C LEU A 121 -7.33 -0.04 15.37
N ASN A 122 -6.16 0.41 15.84
CA ASN A 122 -6.04 1.51 16.78
C ASN A 122 -5.83 2.86 16.06
N PHE A 123 -5.24 2.84 14.84
CA PHE A 123 -4.86 4.05 14.13
C PHE A 123 -5.31 4.01 12.66
N ASN A 124 -5.68 5.18 12.14
CA ASN A 124 -5.72 5.46 10.72
C ASN A 124 -4.26 5.56 10.23
N LEU A 125 -3.73 4.47 9.70
CA LEU A 125 -2.31 4.31 9.45
C LEU A 125 -1.96 4.64 7.99
N GLY A 126 -0.99 5.54 7.81
CA GLY A 126 -0.39 5.86 6.53
C GLY A 126 1.12 5.65 6.55
N ARG A 127 1.73 5.42 5.38
CA ARG A 127 3.18 5.28 5.22
C ARG A 127 3.73 6.40 4.36
N VAL A 128 4.87 6.96 4.78
CA VAL A 128 5.73 7.81 3.98
C VAL A 128 7.07 7.10 3.85
N VAL A 129 7.42 6.73 2.64
CA VAL A 129 8.66 6.00 2.38
C VAL A 129 9.74 6.99 1.96
N ARG A 130 10.88 6.93 2.62
CA ARG A 130 12.06 7.69 2.24
C ARG A 130 12.89 6.85 1.27
N THR A 131 13.04 7.34 0.06
CA THR A 131 13.91 6.75 -0.95
C THR A 131 15.23 7.49 -1.03
N LYS A 132 16.26 6.80 -1.50
CA LYS A 132 17.56 7.38 -1.85
C LYS A 132 17.60 7.87 -3.31
N GLU A 133 16.55 7.59 -4.08
CA GLU A 133 16.46 8.00 -5.46
C GLU A 133 16.19 9.50 -5.58
N GLU A 134 16.89 10.14 -6.51
CA GLU A 134 16.67 11.55 -6.85
C GLU A 134 15.37 11.66 -7.65
N ILE A 135 14.39 12.37 -7.11
CA ILE A 135 13.07 12.50 -7.74
C ILE A 135 12.97 13.90 -8.33
N SER A 136 12.69 13.99 -9.63
CA SER A 136 12.23 15.25 -10.24
C SER A 136 10.91 15.66 -9.58
N LEU A 137 10.77 16.92 -9.19
CA LEU A 137 9.55 17.40 -8.55
C LEU A 137 8.37 17.21 -9.51
N PRO A 138 7.44 16.30 -9.20
CA PRO A 138 6.29 16.05 -10.08
C PRO A 138 5.30 17.21 -10.04
N GLN A 139 4.55 17.39 -11.12
CA GLN A 139 3.43 18.31 -11.15
C GLN A 139 2.26 17.71 -10.39
N TYR A 140 2.02 18.17 -9.17
CA TYR A 140 0.88 17.71 -8.38
C TYR A 140 -0.42 18.37 -8.86
N ARG A 141 -1.43 17.52 -9.07
CA ARG A 141 -2.79 17.97 -9.36
C ARG A 141 -3.43 18.63 -8.12
N SER A 142 -4.15 19.73 -8.32
CA SER A 142 -4.98 20.35 -7.28
C SER A 142 -6.31 19.64 -7.16
N PHE A 143 -6.85 19.54 -5.93
CA PHE A 143 -8.14 18.90 -5.70
C PHE A 143 -9.27 19.73 -6.32
N SER A 144 -10.12 19.08 -7.13
CA SER A 144 -11.30 19.74 -7.72
C SER A 144 -12.40 19.89 -6.68
N PRO A 145 -13.16 21.00 -6.66
CA PRO A 145 -14.38 21.12 -5.84
C PRO A 145 -15.43 20.05 -6.16
N THR A 146 -15.45 19.54 -7.39
CA THR A 146 -16.26 18.40 -7.83
C THR A 146 -15.32 17.33 -8.37
N PRO A 147 -14.82 16.42 -7.51
CA PRO A 147 -13.88 15.40 -7.94
C PRO A 147 -14.48 14.47 -8.98
N LYS A 148 -13.64 14.06 -9.94
CA LYS A 148 -13.98 13.02 -10.92
C LYS A 148 -13.27 11.73 -10.55
N MET A 149 -14.03 10.63 -10.54
CA MET A 149 -13.50 9.30 -10.26
C MET A 149 -13.69 8.38 -11.46
N LEU A 150 -12.63 7.71 -11.88
CA LEU A 150 -12.66 6.64 -12.86
C LEU A 150 -12.55 5.29 -12.16
N ILE A 151 -13.51 4.41 -12.42
CA ILE A 151 -13.46 3.01 -11.97
C ILE A 151 -13.16 2.14 -13.19
N LEU A 152 -12.00 1.47 -13.16
CA LEU A 152 -11.54 0.49 -14.13
C LEU A 152 -11.67 -0.90 -13.51
N ALA A 153 -12.68 -1.68 -13.89
CA ALA A 153 -12.97 -2.95 -13.25
C ALA A 153 -12.98 -4.10 -14.25
N ASN A 154 -12.27 -5.19 -13.94
CA ASN A 154 -12.26 -6.42 -14.74
C ASN A 154 -11.87 -6.22 -16.22
N PRO A 155 -10.70 -5.62 -16.52
CA PRO A 155 -10.28 -5.36 -17.91
C PRO A 155 -10.20 -6.60 -18.77
N THR A 156 -9.82 -7.73 -18.18
CA THR A 156 -9.63 -9.04 -18.84
C THR A 156 -10.92 -9.85 -18.97
N ASN A 157 -12.03 -9.36 -18.40
CA ASN A 157 -13.36 -9.98 -18.42
C ASN A 157 -13.43 -11.40 -17.82
N ASP A 158 -12.53 -11.74 -16.91
CA ASP A 158 -12.44 -13.04 -16.23
C ASP A 158 -12.63 -12.95 -14.69
N LEU A 159 -12.72 -11.72 -14.12
CA LEU A 159 -12.87 -11.46 -12.70
C LEU A 159 -14.24 -10.87 -12.36
N LYS A 160 -15.25 -11.73 -12.20
CA LYS A 160 -16.60 -11.30 -11.80
C LYS A 160 -16.61 -10.49 -10.48
N SER A 161 -15.75 -10.85 -9.52
CA SER A 161 -15.63 -10.14 -8.24
C SER A 161 -15.16 -8.68 -8.42
N ALA A 162 -14.18 -8.44 -9.29
CA ALA A 162 -13.70 -7.11 -9.60
C ALA A 162 -14.79 -6.25 -10.29
N TYR A 163 -15.57 -6.84 -11.17
CA TYR A 163 -16.72 -6.18 -11.77
C TYR A 163 -17.77 -5.78 -10.72
N LEU A 164 -18.13 -6.71 -9.82
CA LEU A 164 -19.10 -6.45 -8.76
C LEU A 164 -18.61 -5.40 -7.76
N GLU A 165 -17.31 -5.39 -7.46
CA GLU A 165 -16.68 -4.35 -6.63
C GLU A 165 -16.88 -2.97 -7.24
N GLY A 166 -16.54 -2.78 -8.52
CA GLY A 166 -16.72 -1.52 -9.21
C GLY A 166 -18.17 -1.03 -9.24
N ILE A 167 -19.13 -1.95 -9.49
CA ILE A 167 -20.57 -1.64 -9.44
C ILE A 167 -20.99 -1.22 -8.03
N ASN A 168 -20.52 -1.93 -7.00
CA ASN A 168 -20.87 -1.62 -5.62
C ASN A 168 -20.33 -0.24 -5.19
N ILE A 169 -19.11 0.10 -5.57
CA ILE A 169 -18.51 1.42 -5.31
C ILE A 169 -19.39 2.50 -5.96
N ARG A 170 -19.66 2.39 -7.26
CA ARG A 170 -20.52 3.35 -7.97
C ARG A 170 -21.87 3.52 -7.26
N ASN A 171 -22.56 2.41 -6.95
CA ASN A 171 -23.87 2.46 -6.32
C ASN A 171 -23.85 3.08 -4.91
N GLN A 172 -22.77 2.92 -4.16
CA GLN A 172 -22.61 3.55 -2.84
C GLN A 172 -22.49 5.08 -2.95
N PHE A 173 -21.75 5.58 -3.92
CA PHE A 173 -21.62 7.02 -4.15
C PHE A 173 -22.92 7.62 -4.65
N ASP A 174 -23.62 6.97 -5.57
CA ASP A 174 -24.93 7.41 -6.09
C ASP A 174 -25.97 7.55 -4.96
N ARG A 175 -26.00 6.57 -4.03
CA ARG A 175 -26.93 6.59 -2.88
C ARG A 175 -26.63 7.72 -1.89
N LYS A 176 -25.37 8.04 -1.67
CA LYS A 176 -24.95 9.05 -0.68
C LYS A 176 -25.05 10.49 -1.21
N ARG A 177 -25.49 10.71 -2.44
CA ARG A 177 -25.51 12.03 -3.11
C ARG A 177 -24.20 12.81 -2.93
N ASN A 178 -23.08 12.09 -3.00
CA ASN A 178 -21.77 12.71 -2.92
C ASN A 178 -21.52 13.57 -4.15
N ASN A 179 -20.81 14.67 -3.98
CA ASN A 179 -20.45 15.58 -5.07
C ASN A 179 -19.26 15.05 -5.89
N VAL A 180 -19.24 13.75 -6.21
CA VAL A 180 -18.19 13.08 -7.00
C VAL A 180 -18.82 12.57 -8.29
N HIS A 181 -18.27 12.98 -9.43
CA HIS A 181 -18.66 12.43 -10.72
C HIS A 181 -17.94 11.10 -10.96
N ILE A 182 -18.68 10.03 -11.26
CA ILE A 182 -18.11 8.69 -11.41
C ILE A 182 -18.34 8.14 -12.81
N ASP A 183 -17.24 7.79 -13.46
CA ASP A 183 -17.25 7.03 -14.70
C ASP A 183 -16.81 5.58 -14.41
N PHE A 184 -17.62 4.63 -14.88
CA PHE A 184 -17.38 3.20 -14.71
C PHE A 184 -17.11 2.54 -16.05
N LYS A 185 -15.96 1.87 -16.16
CA LYS A 185 -15.56 1.10 -17.34
C LYS A 185 -15.20 -0.31 -16.94
N SER A 186 -15.77 -1.33 -17.60
CA SER A 186 -15.56 -2.74 -17.26
C SER A 186 -15.21 -3.63 -18.45
N THR A 187 -15.24 -3.10 -19.67
CA THR A 187 -14.93 -3.87 -20.88
C THR A 187 -14.09 -3.03 -21.82
N SER A 188 -13.28 -3.70 -22.65
CA SER A 188 -12.40 -3.03 -23.63
C SER A 188 -11.56 -1.92 -22.98
N ILE A 189 -10.95 -2.23 -21.86
CA ILE A 189 -10.01 -1.34 -21.18
C ILE A 189 -8.62 -1.70 -21.70
N ASP A 190 -8.21 -1.00 -22.74
CA ASP A 190 -6.89 -1.12 -23.35
C ASP A 190 -5.92 -0.03 -22.88
N LYS A 191 -4.66 -0.16 -23.22
CA LYS A 191 -3.61 0.81 -22.85
C LYS A 191 -3.89 2.20 -23.40
N LEU A 192 -4.42 2.28 -24.62
CA LEU A 192 -4.73 3.55 -25.24
C LEU A 192 -5.85 4.29 -24.49
N TYR A 193 -6.90 3.56 -24.08
CA TYR A 193 -7.97 4.12 -23.28
C TYR A 193 -7.43 4.68 -21.96
N VAL A 194 -6.62 3.89 -21.24
CA VAL A 194 -6.04 4.33 -19.97
C VAL A 194 -5.16 5.56 -20.19
N LYS A 195 -4.22 5.53 -21.13
CA LYS A 195 -3.32 6.67 -21.42
C LYS A 195 -4.08 7.95 -21.79
N LYS A 196 -5.20 7.81 -22.52
CA LYS A 196 -5.98 8.95 -22.95
C LYS A 196 -6.78 9.58 -21.82
N HIS A 197 -7.38 8.76 -20.95
CA HIS A 197 -8.38 9.23 -19.98
C HIS A 197 -7.87 9.32 -18.54
N PHE A 198 -6.77 8.63 -18.18
CA PHE A 198 -6.29 8.53 -16.82
C PHE A 198 -6.10 9.90 -16.14
N CYS A 199 -5.57 10.86 -16.87
CA CYS A 199 -5.28 12.21 -16.38
C CYS A 199 -6.50 13.14 -16.33
N GLU A 200 -7.67 12.71 -16.80
CA GLU A 200 -8.91 13.51 -16.74
C GLU A 200 -9.59 13.43 -15.36
N TYR A 201 -9.14 12.49 -14.49
CA TYR A 201 -9.75 12.18 -13.21
C TYR A 201 -8.86 12.55 -12.03
N ASP A 202 -9.51 12.84 -10.91
CA ASP A 202 -8.85 13.14 -9.64
C ASP A 202 -8.57 11.86 -8.85
N ILE A 203 -9.45 10.86 -9.01
CA ILE A 203 -9.37 9.56 -8.34
C ILE A 203 -9.47 8.46 -9.38
N VAL A 204 -8.61 7.46 -9.30
CA VAL A 204 -8.71 6.23 -10.10
C VAL A 204 -8.79 5.03 -9.19
N HIS A 205 -9.81 4.19 -9.41
CA HIS A 205 -9.96 2.88 -8.79
C HIS A 205 -9.77 1.80 -9.85
N PHE A 206 -8.77 0.96 -9.65
CA PHE A 206 -8.50 -0.19 -10.49
C PHE A 206 -8.83 -1.47 -9.73
N ALA A 207 -9.64 -2.34 -10.30
CA ALA A 207 -9.94 -3.69 -9.80
C ALA A 207 -9.69 -4.71 -10.91
N GLY A 208 -8.61 -5.49 -10.81
CA GLY A 208 -8.19 -6.40 -11.88
C GLY A 208 -6.94 -7.18 -11.53
N HIS A 209 -6.31 -7.73 -12.56
CA HIS A 209 -5.03 -8.40 -12.43
C HIS A 209 -3.86 -7.42 -12.47
N CYS A 210 -2.79 -7.75 -11.76
CA CYS A 210 -1.49 -7.12 -11.87
C CYS A 210 -0.44 -8.22 -12.11
N GLU A 211 0.49 -7.99 -13.01
CA GLU A 211 1.61 -8.89 -13.26
C GLU A 211 2.92 -8.22 -12.90
N TYR A 212 3.80 -9.03 -12.31
CA TYR A 212 5.17 -8.63 -12.01
C TYR A 212 6.13 -9.38 -12.92
N ASP A 213 7.08 -8.64 -13.48
CA ASP A 213 8.19 -9.17 -14.25
C ASP A 213 9.47 -9.13 -13.40
N PRO A 214 10.00 -10.29 -12.95
CA PRO A 214 11.19 -10.31 -12.09
C PRO A 214 12.49 -10.01 -12.84
N VAL A 215 12.48 -10.13 -14.17
CA VAL A 215 13.66 -9.88 -15.02
C VAL A 215 13.72 -8.41 -15.41
N SER A 216 12.57 -7.83 -15.70
CA SER A 216 12.41 -6.44 -16.11
C SER A 216 11.27 -5.80 -15.30
N PRO A 217 11.54 -5.34 -14.06
CA PRO A 217 10.51 -4.81 -13.16
C PRO A 217 9.72 -3.63 -13.74
N GLU A 218 10.29 -2.87 -14.65
CA GLU A 218 9.67 -1.78 -15.41
C GLU A 218 8.51 -2.24 -16.29
N ASN A 219 8.47 -3.53 -16.66
CA ASN A 219 7.38 -4.14 -17.40
C ASN A 219 6.25 -4.66 -16.51
N SER A 220 6.41 -4.57 -15.19
CA SER A 220 5.36 -4.91 -14.23
C SER A 220 4.22 -3.90 -14.31
N GLY A 221 2.97 -4.34 -14.13
CA GLY A 221 1.86 -3.40 -14.19
C GLY A 221 0.48 -4.04 -14.16
N TRP A 222 -0.55 -3.21 -14.32
CA TRP A 222 -1.93 -3.64 -14.45
C TRP A 222 -2.15 -4.40 -15.76
N VAL A 223 -2.83 -5.53 -15.69
CA VAL A 223 -3.20 -6.31 -16.89
C VAL A 223 -4.49 -5.74 -17.47
N LEU A 224 -4.39 -5.26 -18.69
CA LEU A 224 -5.49 -4.72 -19.49
C LEU A 224 -5.91 -5.70 -20.59
N SER A 225 -6.88 -5.32 -21.41
CA SER A 225 -7.42 -6.18 -22.48
C SER A 225 -6.41 -6.45 -23.61
N ASP A 226 -5.44 -5.56 -23.80
CA ASP A 226 -4.42 -5.61 -24.88
C ASP A 226 -2.99 -5.77 -24.38
N GLY A 227 -2.77 -5.95 -23.07
CA GLY A 227 -1.47 -6.11 -22.47
C GLY A 227 -1.33 -5.43 -21.11
N ARG A 228 -0.12 -5.00 -20.74
CA ARG A 228 0.14 -4.39 -19.42
C ARG A 228 0.24 -2.88 -19.53
N PHE A 229 -0.41 -2.18 -18.61
CA PHE A 229 -0.11 -0.79 -18.30
C PHE A 229 1.01 -0.78 -17.27
N SER A 230 2.24 -0.59 -17.76
CA SER A 230 3.46 -0.88 -17.03
C SER A 230 3.97 0.28 -16.16
N VAL A 231 4.93 -0.01 -15.29
CA VAL A 231 5.69 1.00 -14.54
C VAL A 231 6.29 2.03 -15.50
N GLU A 232 6.88 1.58 -16.62
CA GLU A 232 7.42 2.46 -17.65
C GLU A 232 6.34 3.38 -18.27
N ASP A 233 5.16 2.83 -18.58
CA ASP A 233 4.02 3.62 -19.08
C ASP A 233 3.62 4.73 -18.10
N ILE A 234 3.60 4.43 -16.79
CA ILE A 234 3.24 5.36 -15.71
C ILE A 234 4.27 6.49 -15.62
N LEU A 235 5.56 6.14 -15.56
CA LEU A 235 6.66 7.11 -15.48
C LEU A 235 6.67 8.05 -16.68
N ASN A 236 6.47 7.51 -17.88
CA ASN A 236 6.40 8.30 -19.12
C ASN A 236 5.21 9.28 -19.14
N MET A 237 4.06 8.88 -18.59
CA MET A 237 2.88 9.76 -18.47
C MET A 237 3.12 10.89 -17.48
N GLY A 238 3.69 10.60 -16.32
CA GLY A 238 3.92 11.57 -15.25
C GLY A 238 4.90 12.68 -15.62
N SER A 239 5.78 12.43 -16.60
CA SER A 239 6.74 13.44 -17.10
C SER A 239 6.07 14.57 -17.88
N THR A 240 4.86 14.39 -18.38
CA THR A 240 4.18 15.33 -19.32
C THR A 240 2.89 15.92 -18.81
N ILE A 241 2.15 15.21 -17.94
CA ILE A 241 0.79 15.57 -17.52
C ILE A 241 0.60 15.27 -16.02
N SER A 242 -0.19 16.11 -15.33
CA SER A 242 -0.56 15.86 -13.91
C SER A 242 -1.42 14.61 -13.77
N LEU A 243 -0.96 13.65 -13.00
CA LEU A 243 -1.68 12.40 -12.70
C LEU A 243 -2.79 12.60 -11.65
N PRO A 244 -3.67 11.61 -11.44
CA PRO A 244 -4.67 11.62 -10.38
C PRO A 244 -4.07 11.87 -8.99
N ILE A 245 -4.86 12.45 -8.10
CA ILE A 245 -4.44 12.68 -6.71
C ILE A 245 -4.38 11.37 -5.94
N LEU A 246 -5.35 10.49 -6.19
CA LEU A 246 -5.48 9.20 -5.52
C LEU A 246 -5.61 8.08 -6.53
N VAL A 247 -4.80 7.06 -6.37
CA VAL A 247 -4.94 5.78 -7.07
C VAL A 247 -5.20 4.69 -6.03
N PHE A 248 -6.33 4.01 -6.19
CA PHE A 248 -6.65 2.78 -5.44
C PHE A 248 -6.48 1.59 -6.38
N SER A 249 -5.54 0.71 -6.08
CA SER A 249 -5.24 -0.47 -6.88
C SER A 249 -5.60 -1.75 -6.12
N ASN A 250 -6.80 -2.26 -6.36
CA ASN A 250 -7.21 -3.58 -5.90
C ASN A 250 -6.85 -4.62 -6.98
N ALA A 251 -5.56 -4.88 -7.09
CA ALA A 251 -5.01 -5.79 -8.08
C ALA A 251 -4.13 -6.83 -7.41
N CYS A 252 -4.52 -8.09 -7.59
CA CYS A 252 -3.71 -9.22 -7.16
C CYS A 252 -2.69 -9.55 -8.23
N HIS A 253 -1.48 -9.87 -7.81
CA HIS A 253 -0.49 -10.43 -8.72
C HIS A 253 -0.94 -11.81 -9.22
N TRP A 254 -1.19 -11.91 -10.53
CA TRP A 254 -1.42 -13.17 -11.22
C TRP A 254 -0.10 -13.70 -11.78
N ALA A 255 0.76 -14.23 -10.91
CA ALA A 255 1.81 -15.12 -11.36
C ALA A 255 1.17 -16.50 -11.55
N LYS A 256 1.29 -17.09 -12.74
CA LYS A 256 1.18 -18.55 -12.89
C LYS A 256 2.13 -19.13 -11.85
N ALA A 257 1.57 -19.69 -10.79
CA ALA A 257 2.33 -20.20 -9.66
C ALA A 257 3.26 -21.30 -10.16
N THR A 258 4.53 -21.02 -10.23
CA THR A 258 5.53 -22.09 -10.22
C THR A 258 5.51 -22.61 -8.78
N PRO A 259 5.12 -23.89 -8.55
CA PRO A 259 5.06 -24.43 -7.20
C PRO A 259 6.47 -24.38 -6.59
N GLY A 260 6.63 -23.66 -5.49
CA GLY A 260 7.86 -23.69 -4.69
C GLY A 260 8.55 -22.35 -4.38
N LEU A 261 8.19 -21.25 -5.05
CA LEU A 261 8.71 -19.93 -4.71
C LEU A 261 7.74 -19.23 -3.72
N ILE A 262 8.16 -19.14 -2.47
CA ILE A 262 7.46 -18.42 -1.41
C ILE A 262 7.55 -16.92 -1.75
N ASP A 263 6.39 -16.27 -1.82
CA ASP A 263 6.17 -14.93 -2.36
C ASP A 263 6.62 -13.80 -1.40
N LEU A 264 7.89 -13.81 -0.98
CA LEU A 264 8.54 -12.70 -0.26
C LEU A 264 8.63 -11.43 -1.11
N ASP A 265 8.65 -11.63 -2.39
CA ASP A 265 8.75 -10.65 -3.45
C ASP A 265 7.49 -9.81 -3.67
N TYR A 266 6.31 -10.21 -3.10
CA TYR A 266 5.04 -9.56 -3.39
C TYR A 266 4.96 -8.11 -2.89
N GLN A 267 5.52 -7.81 -1.73
CA GLN A 267 5.50 -6.47 -1.17
C GLN A 267 6.45 -5.54 -1.93
N GLN A 268 7.61 -6.04 -2.33
CA GLN A 268 8.55 -5.31 -3.17
C GLN A 268 7.99 -5.05 -4.58
N LYS A 269 7.23 -5.99 -5.10
CA LYS A 269 6.51 -5.91 -6.38
C LYS A 269 5.44 -4.82 -6.39
N ASN A 270 4.61 -4.76 -5.35
CA ASN A 270 3.62 -3.69 -5.20
C ASN A 270 4.26 -2.33 -4.93
N TYR A 271 5.41 -2.30 -4.26
CA TYR A 271 6.16 -1.07 -4.04
C TYR A 271 6.63 -0.45 -5.35
N ASN A 272 7.12 -1.23 -6.29
CA ASN A 272 7.57 -0.71 -7.59
C ASN A 272 6.42 -0.02 -8.34
N LEU A 273 5.22 -0.59 -8.36
CA LEU A 273 4.06 0.05 -8.97
C LEU A 273 3.60 1.28 -8.19
N ALA A 274 3.55 1.20 -6.87
CA ALA A 274 3.22 2.31 -6.00
C ALA A 274 4.23 3.46 -6.16
N SER A 275 5.52 3.14 -6.19
CA SER A 275 6.60 4.12 -6.39
C SER A 275 6.49 4.81 -7.74
N ALA A 276 6.18 4.05 -8.81
CA ALA A 276 6.00 4.64 -10.13
C ALA A 276 4.87 5.69 -10.13
N PHE A 277 3.73 5.39 -9.52
CA PHE A 277 2.64 6.36 -9.39
C PHE A 277 3.03 7.57 -8.53
N LEU A 278 3.66 7.34 -7.39
CA LEU A 278 4.06 8.41 -6.47
C LEU A 278 5.13 9.32 -7.10
N PHE A 279 6.13 8.75 -7.76
CA PHE A 279 7.17 9.51 -8.47
C PHE A 279 6.61 10.29 -9.66
N SER A 280 5.54 9.80 -10.26
CA SER A 280 4.85 10.47 -11.36
C SER A 280 3.83 11.53 -10.91
N GLY A 281 3.68 11.81 -9.60
CA GLY A 281 2.86 12.90 -9.08
C GLY A 281 1.52 12.50 -8.49
N VAL A 282 1.22 11.20 -8.38
CA VAL A 282 0.11 10.74 -7.55
C VAL A 282 0.44 11.01 -6.09
N ARG A 283 -0.46 11.67 -5.34
CA ARG A 283 -0.20 11.99 -3.93
C ARG A 283 -0.46 10.82 -2.99
N HIS A 284 -1.45 10.01 -3.31
CA HIS A 284 -1.88 8.89 -2.47
C HIS A 284 -2.06 7.64 -3.31
N TYR A 285 -1.38 6.57 -2.91
CA TYR A 285 -1.54 5.27 -3.50
C TYR A 285 -2.03 4.28 -2.43
N LEU A 286 -3.13 3.61 -2.71
CA LEU A 286 -3.68 2.54 -1.90
C LEU A 286 -3.59 1.24 -2.70
N GLY A 287 -2.88 0.28 -2.20
CA GLY A 287 -2.73 -1.04 -2.84
C GLY A 287 -2.91 -2.17 -1.86
N ALA A 288 -3.33 -3.33 -2.34
CA ALA A 288 -3.40 -4.52 -1.52
C ALA A 288 -1.97 -5.00 -1.19
N ILE A 289 -1.69 -5.21 0.11
CA ILE A 289 -0.40 -5.76 0.57
C ILE A 289 -0.31 -7.27 0.28
N ARG A 290 -1.43 -7.90 -0.11
CA ARG A 290 -1.55 -9.34 -0.22
C ARG A 290 -2.45 -9.74 -1.40
N ARG A 291 -2.33 -11.01 -1.86
CA ARG A 291 -3.33 -11.69 -2.71
C ARG A 291 -4.71 -11.68 -2.03
N ILE A 292 -5.69 -11.12 -2.71
CA ILE A 292 -7.10 -11.13 -2.30
C ILE A 292 -7.80 -12.33 -2.94
#